data_3ed5e788b1f3603a3ca7bc41cb7acf63
#
_entry.id   3ed5e788b1f3603a3ca7bc41cb7acf63
#
_cell.length_a   1.000
_cell.length_b   1.000
_cell.length_c   1.000
_cell.angle_alpha   90.00
_cell.angle_beta   90.00
_cell.angle_gamma   90.00
#
_symmetry.space_group_name_H-M   'P 1'
#
loop_
_entity.id
_entity.type
_entity.pdbx_description
1 polymer ?
#
loop_
_entity_poly.entity_id
_entity_poly.type
_entity_poly.pdbx_seq_one_letter_code
_entity_poly.pdbx_strand_id
1 'polypeptide(L)'
;SINILSMFAMVLAIGTVVDDAIVVVEDVESIMAKEGLSPRDATVKAMSRMSRAIVGMTLIVIAVFLPLAFFSGTTGNIYRQFSIVIAVSIGFSGFFALTLTPALCATMLKPIPKGHEHGQKTGLLGPFFNWFNRVLGRGTRSYEGWMGKVLKRSWLMMGVYGAIIACMSLMYVRLPTGFLPTEDQGSLMLMAQLPPGATRERTLAVLEQTEKYMLQQPEVANIITVQGFSFAGQGQNMGFGFVSLKDWSERKKPGSDAASFT
;
A
#
# COMPACT_ATOMS: atom_id res chain seq x y z
N SER A 1 11.70 3.06 15.91
CA SER A 1 10.58 2.77 16.85
C SER A 1 9.50 2.00 16.11
N ILE A 2 8.94 0.99 16.74
CA ILE A 2 7.79 0.26 16.20
C ILE A 2 6.56 1.15 16.39
N ASN A 3 5.90 1.48 15.28
CA ASN A 3 4.66 2.26 15.24
C ASN A 3 3.69 1.65 14.22
N ILE A 4 2.48 2.20 14.12
CA ILE A 4 1.43 1.71 13.22
C ILE A 4 1.91 1.65 11.76
N LEU A 5 2.69 2.65 11.31
CA LEU A 5 3.19 2.71 9.93
C LEU A 5 4.23 1.62 9.64
N SER A 6 5.16 1.37 10.58
CA SER A 6 6.14 0.30 10.42
C SER A 6 5.51 -1.08 10.52
N MET A 7 4.47 -1.25 11.34
CA MET A 7 3.70 -2.51 11.39
C MET A 7 2.93 -2.74 10.09
N PHE A 8 2.29 -1.70 9.54
CA PHE A 8 1.60 -1.78 8.26
C PHE A 8 2.58 -2.12 7.12
N ALA A 9 3.76 -1.50 7.10
CA ALA A 9 4.81 -1.82 6.14
C ALA A 9 5.28 -3.29 6.25
N MET A 10 5.41 -3.83 7.48
CA MET A 10 5.76 -5.24 7.68
C MET A 10 4.66 -6.18 7.17
N VAL A 11 3.39 -5.88 7.43
CA VAL A 11 2.27 -6.68 6.92
C VAL A 11 2.25 -6.70 5.39
N LEU A 12 2.48 -5.55 4.76
CA LEU A 12 2.57 -5.46 3.30
C LEU A 12 3.79 -6.23 2.76
N ALA A 13 4.92 -6.17 3.45
CA ALA A 13 6.13 -6.88 3.06
C ALA A 13 5.98 -8.41 3.15
N ILE A 14 5.13 -8.95 4.02
CA ILE A 14 4.90 -10.40 4.14
C ILE A 14 4.49 -11.01 2.79
N GLY A 15 3.61 -10.35 2.05
CA GLY A 15 3.19 -10.80 0.72
C GLY A 15 4.37 -10.94 -0.25
N THR A 16 5.21 -9.92 -0.34
CA THR A 16 6.38 -9.93 -1.25
C THR A 16 7.48 -10.86 -0.79
N VAL A 17 7.67 -11.04 0.53
CA VAL A 17 8.67 -11.94 1.10
C VAL A 17 8.35 -13.40 0.78
N VAL A 18 7.08 -13.78 0.83
CA VAL A 18 6.65 -15.18 0.56
C VAL A 18 6.79 -15.51 -0.92
N ASP A 19 6.57 -14.56 -1.81
CA ASP A 19 6.62 -14.77 -3.27
C ASP A 19 7.98 -15.28 -3.73
N ASP A 20 9.09 -14.73 -3.25
CA ASP A 20 10.43 -15.16 -3.61
C ASP A 20 10.70 -16.64 -3.26
N ALA A 21 10.23 -17.07 -2.09
CA ALA A 21 10.38 -18.44 -1.63
C ALA A 21 9.49 -19.41 -2.44
N ILE A 22 8.25 -19.02 -2.75
CA ILE A 22 7.30 -19.84 -3.53
C ILE A 22 7.87 -20.13 -4.91
N VAL A 23 8.40 -19.12 -5.59
CA VAL A 23 8.96 -19.27 -6.95
C VAL A 23 10.12 -20.27 -6.96
N VAL A 24 10.99 -20.25 -5.94
CA VAL A 24 12.08 -21.23 -5.82
C VAL A 24 11.55 -22.64 -5.63
N VAL A 25 10.60 -22.84 -4.71
CA VAL A 25 10.02 -24.16 -4.43
C VAL A 25 9.32 -24.71 -5.68
N GLU A 26 8.54 -23.87 -6.36
CA GLU A 26 7.79 -24.27 -7.56
C GLU A 26 8.72 -24.69 -8.71
N ASP A 27 9.82 -23.96 -8.95
CA ASP A 27 10.78 -24.34 -10.00
C ASP A 27 11.50 -25.65 -9.66
N VAL A 28 11.88 -25.85 -8.38
CA VAL A 28 12.47 -27.11 -7.91
C VAL A 28 11.51 -28.28 -8.12
N GLU A 29 10.24 -28.15 -7.72
CA GLU A 29 9.22 -29.20 -7.92
C GLU A 29 8.95 -29.45 -9.40
N SER A 30 8.88 -28.42 -10.22
CA SER A 30 8.72 -28.55 -11.68
C SER A 30 9.88 -29.31 -12.32
N ILE A 31 11.12 -29.03 -11.91
CA ILE A 31 12.31 -29.78 -12.42
C ILE A 31 12.26 -31.22 -11.97
N MET A 32 11.93 -31.48 -10.69
CA MET A 32 11.79 -32.88 -10.21
C MET A 32 10.73 -33.64 -11.01
N ALA A 33 9.56 -33.07 -11.24
CA ALA A 33 8.47 -33.69 -11.95
C ALA A 33 8.78 -33.94 -13.44
N LYS A 34 9.45 -33.01 -14.11
CA LYS A 34 9.77 -33.11 -15.54
C LYS A 34 10.97 -34.00 -15.82
N GLU A 35 12.00 -33.92 -15.00
CA GLU A 35 13.28 -34.57 -15.27
C GLU A 35 13.52 -35.81 -14.39
N GLY A 36 12.77 -35.95 -13.29
CA GLY A 36 12.93 -37.06 -12.34
C GLY A 36 14.22 -36.97 -11.52
N LEU A 37 14.75 -35.74 -11.33
CA LEU A 37 15.96 -35.53 -10.56
C LEU A 37 15.72 -35.65 -9.05
N SER A 38 16.78 -35.91 -8.30
CA SER A 38 16.73 -35.86 -6.85
C SER A 38 16.41 -34.43 -6.36
N PRO A 39 15.82 -34.23 -5.17
CA PRO A 39 15.56 -32.92 -4.64
C PRO A 39 16.79 -32.03 -4.62
N ARG A 40 17.95 -32.57 -4.28
CA ARG A 40 19.22 -31.86 -4.26
C ARG A 40 19.67 -31.41 -5.65
N ASP A 41 19.64 -32.29 -6.63
CA ASP A 41 20.09 -31.97 -7.99
C ASP A 41 19.12 -31.00 -8.68
N ALA A 42 17.81 -31.19 -8.45
CA ALA A 42 16.77 -30.27 -8.92
C ALA A 42 16.97 -28.86 -8.34
N THR A 43 17.27 -28.77 -7.03
CA THR A 43 17.54 -27.48 -6.37
C THR A 43 18.77 -26.79 -6.95
N VAL A 44 19.89 -27.51 -7.13
CA VAL A 44 21.11 -26.94 -7.75
C VAL A 44 20.78 -26.41 -9.15
N LYS A 45 20.01 -27.15 -9.92
CA LYS A 45 19.61 -26.78 -11.29
C LYS A 45 18.68 -25.55 -11.29
N ALA A 46 17.68 -25.52 -10.42
CA ALA A 46 16.79 -24.37 -10.24
C ALA A 46 17.57 -23.11 -9.89
N MET A 47 18.42 -23.19 -8.87
CA MET A 47 19.20 -22.06 -8.40
C MET A 47 20.20 -21.52 -9.43
N SER A 48 20.77 -22.39 -10.27
CA SER A 48 21.64 -21.93 -11.37
C SER A 48 20.95 -21.04 -12.38
N ARG A 49 19.62 -21.18 -12.53
CA ARG A 49 18.80 -20.36 -13.43
C ARG A 49 18.25 -19.13 -12.74
N MET A 50 17.77 -19.28 -11.51
CA MET A 50 16.93 -18.29 -10.85
C MET A 50 17.71 -17.32 -9.97
N SER A 51 18.91 -17.65 -9.49
CA SER A 51 19.67 -16.78 -8.57
C SER A 51 19.86 -15.38 -9.12
N ARG A 52 20.19 -15.24 -10.41
CA ARG A 52 20.36 -13.92 -11.04
C ARG A 52 19.07 -13.12 -11.10
N ALA A 53 17.94 -13.80 -11.39
CA ALA A 53 16.64 -13.16 -11.46
C ALA A 53 16.19 -12.68 -10.06
N ILE A 54 16.36 -13.50 -9.03
CA ILE A 54 16.03 -13.16 -7.63
C ILE A 54 16.85 -11.96 -7.18
N VAL A 55 18.18 -11.95 -7.38
CA VAL A 55 19.03 -10.80 -7.05
C VAL A 55 18.58 -9.55 -7.81
N GLY A 56 18.35 -9.67 -9.11
CA GLY A 56 17.90 -8.55 -9.94
C GLY A 56 16.57 -7.97 -9.45
N MET A 57 15.58 -8.81 -9.16
CA MET A 57 14.27 -8.41 -8.67
C MET A 57 14.38 -7.73 -7.29
N THR A 58 15.10 -8.33 -6.35
CA THR A 58 15.35 -7.77 -5.02
C THR A 58 15.99 -6.37 -5.11
N LEU A 59 17.03 -6.23 -5.93
CA LEU A 59 17.73 -4.95 -6.11
C LEU A 59 16.83 -3.88 -6.75
N ILE A 60 16.03 -4.24 -7.77
CA ILE A 60 15.10 -3.31 -8.42
C ILE A 60 14.06 -2.79 -7.42
N VAL A 61 13.47 -3.68 -6.63
CA VAL A 61 12.44 -3.28 -5.65
C VAL A 61 13.07 -2.40 -4.56
N ILE A 62 14.23 -2.74 -4.03
CA ILE A 62 14.95 -1.89 -3.09
C ILE A 62 15.26 -0.52 -3.71
N ALA A 63 15.73 -0.48 -4.97
CA ALA A 63 16.06 0.77 -5.66
C ALA A 63 14.83 1.68 -5.87
N VAL A 64 13.62 1.12 -5.98
CA VAL A 64 12.37 1.89 -6.06
C VAL A 64 12.01 2.52 -4.71
N PHE A 65 12.17 1.78 -3.61
CA PHE A 65 11.82 2.28 -2.28
C PHE A 65 12.89 3.17 -1.65
N LEU A 66 14.16 2.97 -1.99
CA LEU A 66 15.26 3.71 -1.39
C LEU A 66 15.16 5.25 -1.53
N PRO A 67 14.79 5.82 -2.69
CA PRO A 67 14.61 7.27 -2.83
C PRO A 67 13.56 7.87 -1.89
N LEU A 68 12.50 7.12 -1.58
CA LEU A 68 11.44 7.58 -0.67
C LEU A 68 11.95 7.80 0.76
N ALA A 69 13.04 7.13 1.14
CA ALA A 69 13.67 7.31 2.45
C ALA A 69 14.37 8.67 2.60
N PHE A 70 14.62 9.38 1.51
CA PHE A 70 15.32 10.68 1.50
C PHE A 70 14.37 11.88 1.39
N PHE A 71 13.06 11.65 1.31
CA PHE A 71 12.09 12.74 1.32
C PHE A 71 12.12 13.50 2.65
N SER A 72 12.02 14.84 2.57
CA SER A 72 12.01 15.74 3.72
C SER A 72 10.58 16.16 4.11
N GLY A 73 10.45 16.75 5.32
CA GLY A 73 9.17 17.23 5.84
C GLY A 73 8.34 16.16 6.55
N THR A 74 7.13 16.50 6.99
CA THR A 74 6.24 15.62 7.75
C THR A 74 5.87 14.37 6.94
N THR A 75 5.54 14.56 5.66
CA THR A 75 5.26 13.47 4.72
C THR A 75 6.49 12.58 4.52
N GLY A 76 7.69 13.20 4.46
CA GLY A 76 8.95 12.48 4.34
C GLY A 76 9.23 11.54 5.53
N ASN A 77 8.87 11.92 6.75
CA ASN A 77 9.01 11.06 7.91
C ASN A 77 8.16 9.78 7.81
N ILE A 78 6.97 9.88 7.24
CA ILE A 78 6.07 8.74 6.98
C ILE A 78 6.69 7.83 5.92
N TYR A 79 7.07 8.39 4.77
CA TYR A 79 7.68 7.63 3.68
C TYR A 79 8.98 6.97 4.09
N ARG A 80 9.83 7.65 4.85
CA ARG A 80 11.11 7.11 5.33
C ARG A 80 10.93 5.85 6.16
N GLN A 81 10.02 5.88 7.15
CA GLN A 81 9.76 4.72 8.00
C GLN A 81 9.23 3.53 7.19
N PHE A 82 8.27 3.78 6.33
CA PHE A 82 7.66 2.79 5.47
C PHE A 82 8.67 2.16 4.51
N SER A 83 9.44 2.99 3.79
CA SER A 83 10.41 2.55 2.79
C SER A 83 11.56 1.77 3.36
N ILE A 84 12.11 2.18 4.51
CA ILE A 84 13.21 1.45 5.15
C ILE A 84 12.75 0.06 5.57
N VAL A 85 11.56 -0.05 6.18
CA VAL A 85 11.02 -1.35 6.61
C VAL A 85 10.82 -2.28 5.41
N ILE A 86 10.23 -1.78 4.32
CA ILE A 86 10.03 -2.59 3.11
C ILE A 86 11.36 -2.97 2.48
N ALA A 87 12.29 -2.04 2.30
CA ALA A 87 13.58 -2.33 1.67
C ALA A 87 14.38 -3.38 2.46
N VAL A 88 14.40 -3.29 3.80
CA VAL A 88 15.05 -4.26 4.66
C VAL A 88 14.34 -5.63 4.59
N SER A 89 13.01 -5.65 4.63
CA SER A 89 12.24 -6.89 4.54
C SER A 89 12.47 -7.61 3.21
N ILE A 90 12.49 -6.88 2.09
CA ILE A 90 12.78 -7.43 0.76
C ILE A 90 14.22 -7.93 0.66
N GLY A 91 15.17 -7.20 1.26
CA GLY A 91 16.57 -7.65 1.34
C GLY A 91 16.70 -8.99 2.07
N PHE A 92 16.01 -9.15 3.21
CA PHE A 92 15.94 -10.44 3.92
C PHE A 92 15.22 -11.51 3.10
N SER A 93 14.15 -11.16 2.36
CA SER A 93 13.46 -12.10 1.48
C SER A 93 14.39 -12.71 0.45
N GLY A 94 15.07 -11.85 -0.32
CA GLY A 94 16.04 -12.30 -1.32
C GLY A 94 17.16 -13.15 -0.71
N PHE A 95 17.67 -12.75 0.49
CA PHE A 95 18.67 -13.52 1.21
C PHE A 95 18.16 -14.92 1.59
N PHE A 96 16.95 -15.04 2.13
CA PHE A 96 16.36 -16.34 2.48
C PHE A 96 16.01 -17.17 1.25
N ALA A 97 15.53 -16.54 0.18
CA ALA A 97 15.26 -17.23 -1.08
C ALA A 97 16.54 -17.82 -1.72
N LEU A 98 17.70 -17.21 -1.49
CA LEU A 98 18.98 -17.68 -2.00
C LEU A 98 19.70 -18.68 -1.06
N THR A 99 19.34 -18.73 0.21
CA THR A 99 20.04 -19.54 1.22
C THR A 99 19.15 -20.59 1.88
N LEU A 100 18.18 -20.14 2.66
CA LEU A 100 17.32 -21.01 3.46
C LEU A 100 16.38 -21.85 2.58
N THR A 101 15.72 -21.23 1.62
CA THR A 101 14.73 -21.92 0.78
C THR A 101 15.36 -23.06 -0.03
N PRO A 102 16.49 -22.88 -0.74
CA PRO A 102 17.14 -24.00 -1.43
C PRO A 102 17.64 -25.09 -0.47
N ALA A 103 18.15 -24.72 0.72
CA ALA A 103 18.57 -25.71 1.70
C ALA A 103 17.39 -26.57 2.18
N LEU A 104 16.24 -25.96 2.43
CA LEU A 104 15.01 -26.68 2.79
C LEU A 104 14.49 -27.54 1.63
N CYS A 105 14.50 -27.04 0.40
CA CYS A 105 14.12 -27.82 -0.78
C CYS A 105 14.98 -29.08 -0.94
N ALA A 106 16.29 -28.93 -0.81
CA ALA A 106 17.22 -30.06 -0.96
C ALA A 106 17.08 -31.12 0.14
N THR A 107 16.61 -30.77 1.34
CA THR A 107 16.57 -31.64 2.51
C THR A 107 15.17 -32.15 2.86
N MET A 108 14.13 -31.34 2.65
CA MET A 108 12.77 -31.67 3.09
C MET A 108 11.84 -32.13 1.98
N LEU A 109 12.10 -31.76 0.72
CA LEU A 109 11.26 -32.23 -0.39
C LEU A 109 11.44 -33.74 -0.62
N LYS A 110 10.31 -34.38 -0.88
CA LYS A 110 10.31 -35.79 -1.26
C LYS A 110 10.50 -35.94 -2.78
N PRO A 111 11.25 -36.94 -3.25
CA PRO A 111 11.39 -37.20 -4.68
C PRO A 111 10.03 -37.39 -5.36
N ILE A 112 9.82 -36.71 -6.47
CA ILE A 112 8.60 -36.82 -7.28
C ILE A 112 8.92 -37.74 -8.46
N PRO A 113 8.16 -38.85 -8.69
CA PRO A 113 8.35 -39.69 -9.84
C PRO A 113 8.12 -38.95 -11.14
N LYS A 114 8.94 -39.20 -12.16
CA LYS A 114 8.86 -38.55 -13.48
C LYS A 114 7.46 -38.70 -14.09
N GLY A 115 6.87 -37.58 -14.52
CA GLY A 115 5.55 -37.55 -15.14
C GLY A 115 4.36 -37.41 -14.19
N HIS A 116 4.59 -37.32 -12.88
CA HIS A 116 3.53 -37.09 -11.88
C HIS A 116 3.58 -35.63 -11.36
N GLU A 117 3.08 -34.74 -12.13
CA GLU A 117 3.03 -33.31 -11.72
C GLU A 117 2.13 -33.04 -10.49
N HIS A 118 1.25 -33.98 -10.13
CA HIS A 118 0.47 -33.95 -8.87
C HIS A 118 -0.05 -35.36 -8.64
N GLY A 119 0.66 -36.17 -7.84
CA GLY A 119 0.19 -37.51 -7.45
C GLY A 119 -1.23 -37.45 -6.87
N GLN A 120 -2.09 -38.34 -7.33
CA GLN A 120 -3.43 -38.53 -6.75
C GLN A 120 -3.28 -38.78 -5.26
N LYS A 121 -3.60 -37.76 -4.45
CA LYS A 121 -3.62 -37.90 -3.00
C LYS A 121 -4.81 -38.77 -2.62
N THR A 122 -4.56 -40.04 -2.33
CA THR A 122 -5.49 -40.98 -1.71
C THR A 122 -5.58 -40.65 -0.21
N GLY A 123 -6.61 -39.92 0.18
CA GLY A 123 -6.90 -39.56 1.58
C GLY A 123 -8.27 -38.96 1.70
N LEU A 124 -8.74 -38.75 2.93
CA LEU A 124 -10.08 -38.14 3.24
C LEU A 124 -10.35 -36.82 2.47
N LEU A 125 -9.32 -36.06 2.17
CA LEU A 125 -9.35 -34.83 1.39
C LEU A 125 -9.05 -35.05 -0.12
N GLY A 126 -8.84 -36.29 -0.56
CA GLY A 126 -8.55 -36.62 -1.95
C GLY A 126 -9.55 -36.05 -2.96
N PRO A 127 -10.87 -36.17 -2.76
CA PRO A 127 -11.88 -35.64 -3.68
C PRO A 127 -11.79 -34.13 -3.83
N PHE A 128 -11.53 -33.41 -2.73
CA PHE A 128 -11.39 -31.95 -2.75
C PHE A 128 -10.15 -31.50 -3.56
N PHE A 129 -9.01 -32.12 -3.31
CA PHE A 129 -7.79 -31.80 -4.05
C PHE A 129 -7.89 -32.17 -5.54
N ASN A 130 -8.53 -33.30 -5.86
CA ASN A 130 -8.76 -33.71 -7.25
C ASN A 130 -9.72 -32.73 -7.98
N TRP A 131 -10.75 -32.26 -7.31
CA TRP A 131 -11.64 -31.22 -7.84
C TRP A 131 -10.87 -29.91 -8.07
N PHE A 132 -10.13 -29.45 -7.07
CA PHE A 132 -9.31 -28.23 -7.14
C PHE A 132 -8.30 -28.29 -8.30
N ASN A 133 -7.52 -29.38 -8.39
CA ASN A 133 -6.55 -29.57 -9.46
C ASN A 133 -7.21 -29.62 -10.86
N ARG A 134 -8.41 -30.19 -10.95
CA ARG A 134 -9.19 -30.20 -12.19
C ARG A 134 -9.64 -28.80 -12.61
N VAL A 135 -10.11 -28.02 -11.66
CA VAL A 135 -10.53 -26.63 -11.90
C VAL A 135 -9.30 -25.78 -12.30
N LEU A 136 -8.21 -25.91 -11.55
CA LEU A 136 -6.96 -25.23 -11.83
C LEU A 136 -6.42 -25.60 -13.23
N GLY A 137 -6.37 -26.88 -13.56
CA GLY A 137 -5.89 -27.36 -14.87
C GLY A 137 -6.80 -26.94 -16.05
N ARG A 138 -8.11 -26.74 -15.81
CA ARG A 138 -8.98 -26.12 -16.82
C ARG A 138 -8.68 -24.64 -16.98
N GLY A 139 -8.48 -23.93 -15.86
CA GLY A 139 -8.09 -22.52 -15.86
C GLY A 139 -6.79 -22.29 -16.61
N THR A 140 -5.76 -23.07 -16.33
CA THR A 140 -4.46 -23.00 -17.02
C THR A 140 -4.58 -23.21 -18.52
N ARG A 141 -5.30 -24.25 -18.96
CA ARG A 141 -5.52 -24.51 -20.40
C ARG A 141 -6.31 -23.40 -21.07
N SER A 142 -7.32 -22.86 -20.41
CA SER A 142 -8.08 -21.70 -20.91
C SER A 142 -7.21 -20.48 -21.04
N TYR A 143 -6.36 -20.21 -20.06
CA TYR A 143 -5.38 -19.11 -20.07
C TYR A 143 -4.36 -19.27 -21.20
N GLU A 144 -3.78 -20.47 -21.38
CA GLU A 144 -2.85 -20.76 -22.47
C GLU A 144 -3.51 -20.52 -23.84
N GLY A 145 -4.74 -21.00 -24.01
CA GLY A 145 -5.50 -20.80 -25.25
C GLY A 145 -5.83 -19.33 -25.52
N TRP A 146 -6.16 -18.59 -24.46
CA TRP A 146 -6.42 -17.14 -24.55
C TRP A 146 -5.14 -16.36 -24.86
N MET A 147 -4.06 -16.68 -24.17
CA MET A 147 -2.75 -16.07 -24.37
C MET A 147 -2.22 -16.30 -25.78
N GLY A 148 -2.42 -17.50 -26.31
CA GLY A 148 -2.08 -17.81 -27.70
C GLY A 148 -2.83 -16.94 -28.72
N LYS A 149 -4.10 -16.56 -28.44
CA LYS A 149 -4.88 -15.62 -29.27
C LYS A 149 -4.37 -14.19 -29.13
N VAL A 150 -4.04 -13.77 -27.90
CA VAL A 150 -3.47 -12.45 -27.59
C VAL A 150 -2.16 -12.25 -28.32
N LEU A 151 -1.24 -13.21 -28.25
CA LEU A 151 0.06 -13.17 -28.95
C LEU A 151 -0.07 -13.10 -30.47
N LYS A 152 -1.04 -13.80 -31.05
CA LYS A 152 -1.31 -13.72 -32.51
C LYS A 152 -1.82 -12.36 -32.96
N ARG A 153 -2.42 -11.57 -32.04
CA ARG A 153 -2.95 -10.23 -32.31
C ARG A 153 -2.20 -9.15 -31.52
N SER A 154 -0.89 -9.30 -31.41
CA SER A 154 -0.04 -8.43 -30.58
C SER A 154 -0.19 -6.94 -30.94
N TRP A 155 -0.37 -6.56 -32.23
CA TRP A 155 -0.59 -5.18 -32.63
C TRP A 155 -1.89 -4.58 -32.05
N LEU A 156 -2.96 -5.39 -31.95
CA LEU A 156 -4.22 -4.96 -31.36
C LEU A 156 -4.07 -4.80 -29.83
N MET A 157 -3.32 -5.70 -29.20
CA MET A 157 -3.01 -5.59 -27.78
C MET A 157 -2.11 -4.38 -27.45
N MET A 158 -1.18 -4.03 -28.34
CA MET A 158 -0.42 -2.79 -28.25
C MET A 158 -1.34 -1.55 -28.30
N GLY A 159 -2.36 -1.56 -29.18
CA GLY A 159 -3.37 -0.52 -29.23
C GLY A 159 -4.19 -0.41 -27.93
N VAL A 160 -4.63 -1.55 -27.38
CA VAL A 160 -5.33 -1.59 -26.07
C VAL A 160 -4.43 -1.07 -24.95
N TYR A 161 -3.16 -1.48 -24.92
CA TYR A 161 -2.18 -1.00 -23.94
C TYR A 161 -1.97 0.51 -24.05
N GLY A 162 -1.82 1.02 -25.27
CA GLY A 162 -1.72 2.46 -25.53
C GLY A 162 -2.96 3.23 -25.06
N ALA A 163 -4.16 2.68 -25.29
CA ALA A 163 -5.41 3.27 -24.83
C ALA A 163 -5.49 3.29 -23.27
N ILE A 164 -5.05 2.23 -22.61
CA ILE A 164 -4.97 2.18 -21.13
C ILE A 164 -4.02 3.25 -20.61
N ILE A 165 -2.81 3.36 -21.20
CA ILE A 165 -1.85 4.40 -20.80
C ILE A 165 -2.43 5.80 -21.01
N ALA A 166 -3.06 6.05 -22.14
CA ALA A 166 -3.69 7.34 -22.43
C ALA A 166 -4.80 7.67 -21.43
N CYS A 167 -5.66 6.71 -21.12
CA CYS A 167 -6.71 6.85 -20.12
C CYS A 167 -6.13 7.12 -18.72
N MET A 168 -5.12 6.37 -18.31
CA MET A 168 -4.43 6.55 -17.02
C MET A 168 -3.78 7.92 -16.93
N SER A 169 -3.09 8.37 -17.99
CA SER A 169 -2.47 9.69 -18.05
C SER A 169 -3.50 10.82 -17.95
N LEU A 170 -4.63 10.67 -18.63
CA LEU A 170 -5.74 11.62 -18.59
C LEU A 170 -6.38 11.70 -17.20
N MET A 171 -6.57 10.56 -16.56
CA MET A 171 -7.06 10.50 -15.18
C MET A 171 -6.05 11.13 -14.21
N TYR A 172 -4.76 10.83 -14.37
CA TYR A 172 -3.69 11.36 -13.52
C TYR A 172 -3.63 12.90 -13.55
N VAL A 173 -3.75 13.50 -14.74
CA VAL A 173 -3.75 14.97 -14.91
C VAL A 173 -4.99 15.62 -14.27
N ARG A 174 -6.11 14.89 -14.21
CA ARG A 174 -7.37 15.40 -13.63
C ARG A 174 -7.54 15.14 -12.14
N LEU A 175 -6.72 14.27 -11.55
CA LEU A 175 -6.77 14.00 -10.11
C LEU A 175 -6.22 15.18 -9.32
N PRO A 176 -6.95 15.68 -8.31
CA PRO A 176 -6.40 16.67 -7.40
C PRO A 176 -5.19 16.08 -6.66
N THR A 177 -4.08 16.82 -6.68
CA THR A 177 -2.86 16.43 -5.98
C THR A 177 -3.01 16.75 -4.50
N GLY A 178 -3.08 15.73 -3.67
CA GLY A 178 -3.10 15.85 -2.21
C GLY A 178 -2.52 14.59 -1.58
N PHE A 179 -1.74 14.75 -0.51
CA PHE A 179 -1.17 13.62 0.23
C PHE A 179 -2.24 12.87 1.04
N LEU A 180 -3.17 13.62 1.61
CA LEU A 180 -4.35 13.11 2.31
C LEU A 180 -5.58 13.67 1.63
N PRO A 181 -6.63 12.87 1.40
CA PRO A 181 -7.92 13.41 1.01
C PRO A 181 -8.38 14.43 2.06
N THR A 182 -9.02 15.49 1.63
CA THR A 182 -9.70 16.39 2.55
C THR A 182 -10.88 15.66 3.16
N GLU A 183 -10.70 15.15 4.36
CA GLU A 183 -11.76 14.48 5.10
C GLU A 183 -12.48 15.49 6.00
N ASP A 184 -13.79 15.41 6.04
CA ASP A 184 -14.58 16.14 7.03
C ASP A 184 -14.40 15.48 8.40
N GLN A 185 -13.46 16.02 9.20
CA GLN A 185 -13.17 15.52 10.54
C GLN A 185 -14.20 15.99 11.58
N GLY A 186 -15.26 16.67 11.17
CA GLY A 186 -16.26 17.21 12.10
C GLY A 186 -15.73 18.34 12.98
N SER A 187 -14.59 18.94 12.62
CA SER A 187 -13.97 20.02 13.38
C SER A 187 -13.24 21.01 12.46
N LEU A 188 -13.21 22.26 12.86
CA LEU A 188 -12.51 23.35 12.20
C LEU A 188 -11.60 24.07 13.20
N MET A 189 -10.47 24.54 12.70
CA MET A 189 -9.57 25.41 13.45
C MET A 189 -9.71 26.85 12.92
N LEU A 190 -9.90 27.78 13.83
CA LEU A 190 -10.04 29.20 13.53
C LEU A 190 -8.86 29.95 14.12
N MET A 191 -8.22 30.78 13.33
CA MET A 191 -7.18 31.70 13.80
C MET A 191 -7.61 33.14 13.62
N ALA A 192 -7.55 33.92 14.70
CA ALA A 192 -7.76 35.36 14.69
C ALA A 192 -6.42 36.04 14.97
N GLN A 193 -5.94 36.83 14.02
CA GLN A 193 -4.73 37.62 14.17
C GLN A 193 -5.04 39.10 13.88
N LEU A 194 -4.97 39.91 14.89
CA LEU A 194 -5.16 41.36 14.78
C LEU A 194 -3.80 42.05 14.48
N PRO A 195 -3.82 43.29 13.99
CA PRO A 195 -2.60 44.04 13.78
C PRO A 195 -1.74 44.17 15.03
N PRO A 196 -0.40 44.24 14.88
CA PRO A 196 0.50 44.47 16.01
C PRO A 196 0.08 45.70 16.83
N GLY A 197 0.04 45.54 18.16
CA GLY A 197 -0.41 46.59 19.08
C GLY A 197 -1.90 46.54 19.45
N ALA A 198 -2.68 45.59 18.91
CA ALA A 198 -4.05 45.41 19.38
C ALA A 198 -4.06 44.91 20.83
N THR A 199 -4.93 45.53 21.63
CA THR A 199 -5.08 45.18 23.04
C THR A 199 -5.83 43.87 23.22
N ARG A 200 -5.69 43.29 24.40
CA ARG A 200 -6.37 42.06 24.77
C ARG A 200 -7.89 42.16 24.63
N GLU A 201 -8.47 43.31 25.07
CA GLU A 201 -9.92 43.55 24.98
C GLU A 201 -10.41 43.58 23.50
N ARG A 202 -9.63 44.15 22.61
CA ARG A 202 -9.97 44.18 21.17
C ARG A 202 -9.96 42.75 20.57
N THR A 203 -8.97 41.96 20.94
CA THR A 203 -8.88 40.57 20.50
C THR A 203 -10.04 39.74 21.05
N LEU A 204 -10.39 39.94 22.32
CA LEU A 204 -11.53 39.29 22.95
C LEU A 204 -12.84 39.63 22.24
N ALA A 205 -13.08 40.89 21.96
CA ALA A 205 -14.30 41.34 21.28
C ALA A 205 -14.47 40.71 19.88
N VAL A 206 -13.36 40.54 19.14
CA VAL A 206 -13.38 39.81 17.84
C VAL A 206 -13.67 38.35 18.02
N LEU A 207 -13.08 37.68 19.02
CA LEU A 207 -13.35 36.27 19.30
C LEU A 207 -14.81 36.06 19.71
N GLU A 208 -15.37 36.90 20.56
CA GLU A 208 -16.78 36.83 20.97
C GLU A 208 -17.74 37.06 19.78
N GLN A 209 -17.42 37.95 18.86
CA GLN A 209 -18.21 38.15 17.64
C GLN A 209 -18.14 36.91 16.74
N THR A 210 -16.97 36.32 16.61
CA THR A 210 -16.76 35.12 15.82
C THR A 210 -17.49 33.92 16.44
N GLU A 211 -17.40 33.75 17.75
CA GLU A 211 -18.11 32.73 18.52
C GLU A 211 -19.63 32.84 18.32
N LYS A 212 -20.18 34.05 18.47
CA LYS A 212 -21.60 34.31 18.26
C LYS A 212 -22.03 33.99 16.83
N TYR A 213 -21.22 34.33 15.84
CA TYR A 213 -21.50 34.04 14.43
C TYR A 213 -21.50 32.51 14.19
N MET A 214 -20.47 31.81 14.68
CA MET A 214 -20.34 30.35 14.51
C MET A 214 -21.47 29.60 15.18
N LEU A 215 -21.87 29.98 16.40
CA LEU A 215 -22.97 29.32 17.11
C LEU A 215 -24.35 29.58 16.45
N GLN A 216 -24.47 30.53 15.56
CA GLN A 216 -25.69 30.74 14.76
C GLN A 216 -25.79 29.79 13.58
N GLN A 217 -24.70 29.13 13.20
CA GLN A 217 -24.71 28.17 12.10
C GLN A 217 -25.32 26.85 12.55
N PRO A 218 -26.30 26.30 11.78
CA PRO A 218 -27.01 25.09 12.18
C PRO A 218 -26.13 23.85 12.26
N GLU A 219 -24.98 23.83 11.57
CA GLU A 219 -24.01 22.74 11.51
C GLU A 219 -23.03 22.73 12.68
N VAL A 220 -22.91 23.84 13.41
CA VAL A 220 -21.98 23.97 14.56
C VAL A 220 -22.62 23.42 15.81
N ALA A 221 -21.89 22.55 16.51
CA ALA A 221 -22.30 22.02 17.81
C ALA A 221 -21.74 22.84 18.97
N ASN A 222 -20.45 23.19 18.88
CA ASN A 222 -19.76 23.92 19.95
C ASN A 222 -18.54 24.67 19.39
N ILE A 223 -18.08 25.69 20.11
CA ILE A 223 -16.84 26.42 19.84
C ILE A 223 -16.12 26.70 21.16
N ILE A 224 -14.81 26.54 21.14
CA ILE A 224 -13.91 26.92 22.22
C ILE A 224 -12.92 27.91 21.67
N THR A 225 -12.82 29.12 22.27
CA THR A 225 -11.85 30.11 21.87
C THR A 225 -10.79 30.34 22.96
N VAL A 226 -9.55 30.51 22.54
CA VAL A 226 -8.39 30.76 23.40
C VAL A 226 -7.75 32.07 22.96
N GLN A 227 -7.62 33.02 23.87
CA GLN A 227 -6.96 34.29 23.64
C GLN A 227 -5.49 34.25 24.02
N GLY A 228 -4.66 34.97 23.30
CA GLY A 228 -3.23 35.12 23.58
C GLY A 228 -2.35 34.02 22.96
N PHE A 229 -2.95 33.09 22.28
CA PHE A 229 -2.27 31.96 21.63
C PHE A 229 -2.80 31.72 20.21
N SER A 230 -1.90 31.39 19.30
CA SER A 230 -2.22 30.77 18.00
C SER A 230 -1.06 29.87 17.55
N PHE A 231 -1.25 29.08 16.52
CA PHE A 231 -0.15 28.28 15.93
C PHE A 231 0.96 29.14 15.30
N ALA A 232 0.70 30.42 15.03
CA ALA A 232 1.69 31.37 14.55
C ALA A 232 2.55 31.96 15.66
N GLY A 233 2.17 31.79 16.95
CA GLY A 233 2.90 32.30 18.11
C GLY A 233 1.99 32.72 19.27
N GLN A 234 2.57 33.44 20.22
CA GLN A 234 1.87 33.98 21.40
C GLN A 234 1.89 35.50 21.36
N GLY A 235 0.76 36.10 21.66
CA GLY A 235 0.63 37.56 21.68
C GLY A 235 -0.79 38.00 22.03
N GLN A 236 -0.92 39.23 22.61
CA GLN A 236 -2.21 39.79 22.99
C GLN A 236 -3.15 39.99 21.82
N ASN A 237 -2.59 40.14 20.61
CA ASN A 237 -3.30 40.33 19.33
C ASN A 237 -3.65 39.02 18.64
N MET A 238 -3.45 37.87 19.30
CA MET A 238 -3.68 36.55 18.74
C MET A 238 -4.79 35.82 19.47
N GLY A 239 -5.59 35.07 18.72
CA GLY A 239 -6.61 34.19 19.24
C GLY A 239 -6.73 32.92 18.39
N PHE A 240 -7.15 31.86 19.02
CA PHE A 240 -7.37 30.56 18.42
C PHE A 240 -8.74 30.04 18.79
N GLY A 241 -9.45 29.43 17.86
CA GLY A 241 -10.73 28.80 18.10
C GLY A 241 -10.76 27.37 17.58
N PHE A 242 -11.39 26.48 18.33
CA PHE A 242 -11.69 25.13 17.92
C PHE A 242 -13.21 24.97 17.81
N VAL A 243 -13.70 24.78 16.58
CA VAL A 243 -15.12 24.64 16.28
C VAL A 243 -15.42 23.17 16.09
N SER A 244 -16.34 22.62 16.87
CA SER A 244 -16.87 21.27 16.69
C SER A 244 -18.17 21.35 15.92
N LEU A 245 -18.24 20.61 14.82
CA LEU A 245 -19.46 20.46 14.04
C LEU A 245 -20.33 19.34 14.60
N LYS A 246 -21.61 19.35 14.28
CA LYS A 246 -22.53 18.26 14.59
C LYS A 246 -22.15 16.98 13.89
N ASP A 247 -22.73 15.85 14.30
CA ASP A 247 -22.50 14.54 13.69
C ASP A 247 -22.84 14.56 12.19
N TRP A 248 -22.12 13.77 11.40
CA TRP A 248 -22.34 13.65 9.95
C TRP A 248 -23.75 13.21 9.58
N SER A 249 -24.43 12.47 10.48
CA SER A 249 -25.84 12.07 10.30
C SER A 249 -26.79 13.26 10.26
N GLU A 250 -26.46 14.36 10.92
CA GLU A 250 -27.23 15.61 10.98
C GLU A 250 -26.85 16.61 9.89
N ARG A 251 -25.67 16.45 9.26
CA ARG A 251 -25.10 17.34 8.25
C ARG A 251 -25.15 16.74 6.84
N LYS A 252 -26.31 16.38 6.35
CA LYS A 252 -26.50 15.72 5.03
C LYS A 252 -26.69 16.69 3.86
N LYS A 253 -26.77 17.98 4.09
CA LYS A 253 -26.99 18.97 3.04
C LYS A 253 -25.70 19.23 2.26
N PRO A 254 -25.76 19.44 0.93
CA PRO A 254 -24.62 19.92 0.17
C PRO A 254 -24.13 21.25 0.75
N GLY A 255 -22.83 21.38 1.03
CA GLY A 255 -22.26 22.58 1.63
C GLY A 255 -22.27 22.61 3.17
N SER A 256 -22.63 21.52 3.84
CA SER A 256 -22.57 21.39 5.31
C SER A 256 -21.29 20.67 5.81
N ASP A 257 -20.35 20.41 4.91
CA ASP A 257 -19.04 19.85 5.20
C ASP A 257 -18.06 20.91 5.74
N ALA A 258 -17.05 20.47 6.49
CA ALA A 258 -16.06 21.36 7.09
C ALA A 258 -15.35 22.25 6.05
N ALA A 259 -15.13 21.74 4.83
CA ALA A 259 -14.48 22.49 3.76
C ALA A 259 -15.32 23.67 3.23
N SER A 260 -16.63 23.63 3.40
CA SER A 260 -17.54 24.73 2.96
C SER A 260 -17.53 25.95 3.88
N PHE A 261 -16.93 25.82 5.07
CA PHE A 261 -16.76 26.93 6.03
C PHE A 261 -15.43 27.69 5.87
N THR A 262 -14.55 27.22 4.97
CA THR A 262 -13.25 27.84 4.69
C THR A 262 -13.26 28.57 3.37
#